data_ae9568d79508a95d74368cbb87ca324f
#
_entry.id   ae9568d79508a95d74368cbb87ca324f
#
_cell.length_a   1.000
_cell.length_b   1.000
_cell.length_c   1.000
_cell.angle_alpha   90.00
_cell.angle_beta   90.00
_cell.angle_gamma   90.00
#
_symmetry.space_group_name_H-M   'P 1'
#
loop_
_entity.id
_entity.type
_entity.pdbx_description
1 polymer ?
#
loop_
_entity_poly.entity_id
_entity_poly.type
_entity_poly.pdbx_seq_one_letter_code
_entity_poly.pdbx_strand_id
1 'polypeptide(L)'
;MTAILKPIAFLLIIVAAYLVKRAGLFRPRDYRVMQVVVFDFTLPASIIVSFATNPHHLSMLLISVFAIVFGLLPLLLVYAATRHKPVADRAFLMLNCSGFNIGNFCFPVIQAFMGPSALVTASMFDIGNSVIVTAGSNVMTTSLLHIDMDRPLTEQRAGAAPTLPYSKPRDKDARRLARRAKAKQILKGFLTSVPFNVYLLMIVVMLFSIHIPAFVPTLLQPMAEANSFCSVFMVGMLMDLPRTGKDVGSVLRVLGWRLPLGVLFAAACWFLLPFDASARKTAVMLSLAPTAVFSTLFTDRVLGNAMLAGFT
;
A
#
# COMPACT_ATOMS: atom_id res chain seq x y z
N MET A 1 -30.43 -0.84 6.66
CA MET A 1 -30.41 -0.42 5.26
C MET A 1 -29.26 0.53 4.92
N THR A 2 -28.97 1.54 5.71
CA THR A 2 -27.89 2.53 5.45
C THR A 2 -26.48 1.94 5.36
N ALA A 3 -26.18 0.83 6.07
CA ALA A 3 -24.87 0.17 6.06
C ALA A 3 -24.51 -0.45 4.70
N ILE A 4 -25.48 -0.86 3.89
CA ILE A 4 -25.26 -1.46 2.57
C ILE A 4 -25.19 -0.38 1.47
N LEU A 5 -25.89 0.74 1.66
CA LEU A 5 -25.94 1.82 0.67
C LEU A 5 -24.59 2.52 0.45
N LYS A 6 -23.78 2.70 1.51
CA LYS A 6 -22.46 3.35 1.39
C LYS A 6 -21.48 2.55 0.53
N PRO A 7 -21.28 1.21 0.73
CA PRO A 7 -20.49 0.39 -0.19
C PRO A 7 -20.97 0.43 -1.63
N ILE A 8 -22.29 0.37 -1.83
CA ILE A 8 -22.89 0.46 -3.17
C ILE A 8 -22.53 1.81 -3.81
N ALA A 9 -22.64 2.91 -3.07
CA ALA A 9 -22.26 4.24 -3.55
C ALA A 9 -20.79 4.29 -3.96
N PHE A 10 -19.88 3.66 -3.20
CA PHE A 10 -18.47 3.59 -3.58
C PHE A 10 -18.24 2.77 -4.85
N LEU A 11 -18.90 1.63 -4.98
CA LEU A 11 -18.84 0.85 -6.21
C LEU A 11 -19.35 1.64 -7.42
N LEU A 12 -20.44 2.38 -7.25
CA LEU A 12 -20.99 3.26 -8.30
C LEU A 12 -19.99 4.37 -8.69
N ILE A 13 -19.28 4.97 -7.72
CA ILE A 13 -18.25 5.97 -7.99
C ILE A 13 -17.08 5.35 -8.77
N ILE A 14 -16.62 4.16 -8.38
CA ILE A 14 -15.56 3.43 -9.10
C ILE A 14 -15.98 3.16 -10.54
N VAL A 15 -17.17 2.61 -10.73
CA VAL A 15 -17.72 2.30 -12.06
C VAL A 15 -17.88 3.57 -12.89
N ALA A 16 -18.42 4.64 -12.30
CA ALA A 16 -18.58 5.92 -12.99
C ALA A 16 -17.23 6.49 -13.45
N ALA A 17 -16.22 6.53 -12.58
CA ALA A 17 -14.87 6.99 -12.91
C ALA A 17 -14.23 6.14 -14.02
N TYR A 18 -14.40 4.81 -13.95
CA TYR A 18 -13.95 3.90 -14.99
C TYR A 18 -14.64 4.15 -16.34
N LEU A 19 -15.96 4.34 -16.34
CA LEU A 19 -16.74 4.62 -17.57
C LEU A 19 -16.36 5.96 -18.19
N VAL A 20 -16.18 7.01 -17.37
CA VAL A 20 -15.73 8.35 -17.82
C VAL A 20 -14.34 8.27 -18.44
N LYS A 21 -13.41 7.50 -17.82
CA LYS A 21 -12.10 7.22 -18.42
C LYS A 21 -12.24 6.50 -19.77
N ARG A 22 -13.11 5.50 -19.85
CA ARG A 22 -13.31 4.69 -21.04
C ARG A 22 -13.99 5.48 -22.17
N ALA A 23 -14.82 6.46 -21.83
CA ALA A 23 -15.40 7.42 -22.76
C ALA A 23 -14.40 8.44 -23.35
N GLY A 24 -13.12 8.39 -22.89
CA GLY A 24 -12.06 9.26 -23.41
C GLY A 24 -12.03 10.66 -22.80
N LEU A 25 -12.86 10.94 -21.78
CA LEU A 25 -12.86 12.23 -21.09
C LEU A 25 -11.60 12.41 -20.22
N PHE A 26 -10.97 11.31 -19.82
CA PHE A 26 -9.66 11.30 -19.14
C PHE A 26 -8.60 10.61 -19.99
N ARG A 27 -7.42 11.20 -20.01
CA ARG A 27 -6.21 10.59 -20.60
C ARG A 27 -5.69 9.49 -19.66
N PRO A 28 -4.90 8.51 -20.16
CA PRO A 28 -4.40 7.40 -19.34
C PRO A 28 -3.59 7.80 -18.10
N ARG A 29 -3.06 9.04 -18.06
CA ARG A 29 -2.23 9.53 -16.93
C ARG A 29 -2.93 10.56 -16.05
N ASP A 30 -4.17 10.93 -16.31
CA ASP A 30 -4.88 11.99 -15.57
C ASP A 30 -5.18 11.55 -14.12
N TYR A 31 -5.17 10.25 -13.82
CA TYR A 31 -5.22 9.76 -12.43
C TYR A 31 -4.13 10.39 -11.54
N ARG A 32 -3.02 10.87 -12.10
CA ARG A 32 -1.94 11.55 -11.36
C ARG A 32 -2.40 12.85 -10.72
N VAL A 33 -3.32 13.57 -11.35
CA VAL A 33 -3.92 14.77 -10.75
C VAL A 33 -4.68 14.39 -9.49
N MET A 34 -5.54 13.36 -9.58
CA MET A 34 -6.25 12.85 -8.41
C MET A 34 -5.30 12.27 -7.36
N GLN A 35 -4.20 11.66 -7.79
CA GLN A 35 -3.17 11.17 -6.88
C GLN A 35 -2.56 12.30 -6.04
N VAL A 36 -2.23 13.44 -6.64
CA VAL A 36 -1.74 14.62 -5.92
C VAL A 36 -2.82 15.14 -4.96
N VAL A 37 -4.07 15.29 -5.43
CA VAL A 37 -5.18 15.74 -4.58
C VAL A 37 -5.35 14.83 -3.37
N VAL A 38 -5.30 13.51 -3.57
CA VAL A 38 -5.47 12.55 -2.47
C VAL A 38 -4.27 12.54 -1.54
N PHE A 39 -3.06 12.33 -2.05
CA PHE A 39 -1.89 12.11 -1.19
C PHE A 39 -1.34 13.39 -0.55
N ASP A 40 -1.43 14.54 -1.24
CA ASP A 40 -0.81 15.75 -0.75
C ASP A 40 -1.80 16.65 0.01
N PHE A 41 -3.12 16.43 -0.13
CA PHE A 41 -4.14 17.28 0.50
C PHE A 41 -5.16 16.48 1.32
N THR A 42 -6.00 15.66 0.68
CA THR A 42 -7.20 15.12 1.35
C THR A 42 -6.87 14.01 2.36
N LEU A 43 -5.95 13.11 2.07
CA LEU A 43 -5.52 12.07 3.00
C LEU A 43 -4.76 12.66 4.21
N PRO A 44 -3.76 13.56 4.06
CA PRO A 44 -3.16 14.28 5.18
C PRO A 44 -4.19 14.97 6.08
N ALA A 45 -5.14 15.69 5.49
CA ALA A 45 -6.20 16.34 6.24
C ALA A 45 -7.05 15.33 7.03
N SER A 46 -7.45 14.22 6.41
CA SER A 46 -8.21 13.16 7.09
C SER A 46 -7.46 12.56 8.28
N ILE A 47 -6.15 12.33 8.14
CA ILE A 47 -5.31 11.82 9.22
C ILE A 47 -5.27 12.82 10.37
N ILE A 48 -4.94 14.09 10.10
CA ILE A 48 -4.84 15.13 11.14
C ILE A 48 -6.19 15.31 11.86
N VAL A 49 -7.28 15.42 11.12
CA VAL A 49 -8.63 15.57 11.71
C VAL A 49 -8.98 14.35 12.57
N SER A 50 -8.68 13.13 12.11
CA SER A 50 -8.94 11.91 12.86
C SER A 50 -8.19 11.88 14.19
N PHE A 51 -6.90 12.22 14.20
CA PHE A 51 -6.10 12.29 15.43
C PHE A 51 -6.53 13.45 16.36
N ALA A 52 -6.92 14.59 15.80
CA ALA A 52 -7.38 15.73 16.60
C ALA A 52 -8.72 15.47 17.30
N THR A 53 -9.58 14.63 16.74
CA THR A 53 -10.95 14.44 17.20
C THR A 53 -11.23 13.11 17.88
N ASN A 54 -10.31 12.14 17.81
CA ASN A 54 -10.53 10.81 18.36
C ASN A 54 -9.43 10.40 19.35
N PRO A 55 -9.75 9.57 20.35
CA PRO A 55 -8.77 9.07 21.31
C PRO A 55 -7.68 8.23 20.61
N HIS A 56 -6.46 8.41 21.03
CA HIS A 56 -5.31 7.65 20.53
C HIS A 56 -4.27 7.45 21.63
N HIS A 57 -3.56 6.32 21.59
CA HIS A 57 -2.55 5.95 22.58
C HIS A 57 -1.31 5.38 21.89
N LEU A 58 -0.15 5.61 22.47
CA LEU A 58 1.13 5.14 21.91
C LEU A 58 1.19 3.60 21.76
N SER A 59 0.50 2.86 22.63
CA SER A 59 0.38 1.40 22.52
C SER A 59 -0.21 0.94 21.18
N MET A 60 -1.01 1.77 20.50
CA MET A 60 -1.58 1.44 19.20
C MET A 60 -0.52 1.29 18.08
N LEU A 61 0.73 1.74 18.32
CA LEU A 61 1.86 1.42 17.43
C LEU A 61 2.14 -0.09 17.32
N LEU A 62 1.65 -0.91 18.25
CA LEU A 62 1.67 -2.38 18.10
C LEU A 62 0.97 -2.81 16.81
N ILE A 63 -0.07 -2.11 16.37
CA ILE A 63 -0.78 -2.35 15.11
C ILE A 63 0.17 -2.16 13.91
N SER A 64 1.09 -1.19 13.99
CA SER A 64 2.12 -0.99 12.96
C SER A 64 3.08 -2.19 12.85
N VAL A 65 3.41 -2.82 13.99
CA VAL A 65 4.24 -4.04 14.01
C VAL A 65 3.52 -5.19 13.31
N PHE A 66 2.23 -5.39 13.59
CA PHE A 66 1.41 -6.37 12.87
C PHE A 66 1.40 -6.11 11.37
N ALA A 67 1.23 -4.85 10.94
CA ALA A 67 1.23 -4.48 9.53
C ALA A 67 2.58 -4.78 8.85
N ILE A 68 3.71 -4.55 9.54
CA ILE A 68 5.03 -4.92 9.03
C ILE A 68 5.13 -6.44 8.84
N VAL A 69 4.72 -7.22 9.84
CA VAL A 69 4.75 -8.69 9.77
C VAL A 69 3.86 -9.19 8.64
N PHE A 70 2.63 -8.67 8.53
CA PHE A 70 1.67 -9.05 7.49
C PHE A 70 2.15 -8.66 6.08
N GLY A 71 2.91 -7.59 5.94
CA GLY A 71 3.52 -7.22 4.68
C GLY A 71 4.74 -8.07 4.30
N LEU A 72 5.58 -8.43 5.27
CA LEU A 72 6.81 -9.20 5.05
C LEU A 72 6.56 -10.70 4.88
N LEU A 73 5.68 -11.28 5.70
CA LEU A 73 5.46 -12.72 5.73
C LEU A 73 5.01 -13.29 4.37
N PRO A 74 4.03 -12.69 3.66
CA PRO A 74 3.66 -13.15 2.33
C PRO A 74 4.83 -13.12 1.34
N LEU A 75 5.65 -12.07 1.37
CA LEU A 75 6.81 -11.93 0.51
C LEU A 75 7.80 -13.08 0.72
N LEU A 76 8.10 -13.40 1.97
CA LEU A 76 9.04 -14.47 2.33
C LEU A 76 8.47 -15.86 1.98
N LEU A 77 7.19 -16.09 2.25
CA LEU A 77 6.50 -17.35 1.91
C LEU A 77 6.48 -17.57 0.40
N VAL A 78 6.11 -16.54 -0.37
CA VAL A 78 6.13 -16.61 -1.84
C VAL A 78 7.56 -16.85 -2.34
N TYR A 79 8.56 -16.16 -1.81
CA TYR A 79 9.97 -16.39 -2.16
C TYR A 79 10.37 -17.85 -1.95
N ALA A 80 10.02 -18.44 -0.82
CA ALA A 80 10.36 -19.81 -0.49
C ALA A 80 9.61 -20.83 -1.36
N ALA A 81 8.31 -20.62 -1.58
CA ALA A 81 7.44 -21.56 -2.30
C ALA A 81 7.62 -21.52 -3.83
N THR A 82 8.15 -20.42 -4.38
CA THR A 82 8.26 -20.24 -5.83
C THR A 82 9.67 -20.49 -6.38
N ARG A 83 10.52 -21.24 -5.67
CA ARG A 83 11.95 -21.46 -6.03
C ARG A 83 12.15 -21.99 -7.45
N HIS A 84 11.19 -22.76 -7.96
CA HIS A 84 11.26 -23.39 -9.28
C HIS A 84 10.66 -22.53 -10.41
N LYS A 85 10.14 -21.34 -10.08
CA LYS A 85 9.52 -20.45 -11.08
C LYS A 85 10.55 -19.47 -11.66
N PRO A 86 10.31 -18.97 -12.89
CA PRO A 86 11.10 -17.88 -13.49
C PRO A 86 11.17 -16.65 -12.58
N VAL A 87 12.31 -15.94 -12.63
CA VAL A 87 12.57 -14.77 -11.77
C VAL A 87 11.48 -13.69 -11.93
N ALA A 88 10.99 -13.49 -13.16
CA ALA A 88 9.92 -12.53 -13.44
C ALA A 88 8.60 -12.88 -12.71
N ASP A 89 8.18 -14.15 -12.75
CA ASP A 89 6.97 -14.62 -12.06
C ASP A 89 7.12 -14.52 -10.54
N ARG A 90 8.32 -14.83 -10.03
CA ARG A 90 8.64 -14.70 -8.60
C ARG A 90 8.58 -13.25 -8.15
N ALA A 91 9.23 -12.35 -8.90
CA ALA A 91 9.22 -10.91 -8.61
C ALA A 91 7.80 -10.36 -8.62
N PHE A 92 7.01 -10.72 -9.63
CA PHE A 92 5.59 -10.32 -9.73
C PHE A 92 4.80 -10.75 -8.49
N LEU A 93 4.88 -12.03 -8.12
CA LEU A 93 4.16 -12.55 -6.96
C LEU A 93 4.65 -11.91 -5.65
N MET A 94 5.98 -11.79 -5.44
CA MET A 94 6.53 -11.20 -4.23
C MET A 94 6.10 -9.74 -4.04
N LEU A 95 6.13 -8.93 -5.12
CA LEU A 95 5.71 -7.53 -5.09
C LEU A 95 4.21 -7.37 -4.85
N ASN A 96 3.38 -8.22 -5.47
CA ASN A 96 1.93 -8.06 -5.41
C ASN A 96 1.28 -8.81 -4.24
N CYS A 97 1.95 -9.79 -3.63
CA CYS A 97 1.48 -10.42 -2.40
C CYS A 97 1.86 -9.64 -1.15
N SER A 98 2.81 -8.71 -1.21
CA SER A 98 3.24 -7.88 -0.08
C SER A 98 2.59 -6.50 -0.09
N GLY A 99 2.36 -5.97 1.12
CA GLY A 99 1.76 -4.64 1.29
C GLY A 99 0.27 -4.55 0.96
N PHE A 100 -0.33 -3.47 1.40
CA PHE A 100 -1.78 -3.25 1.39
C PHE A 100 -2.11 -1.84 0.88
N ASN A 101 -3.22 -1.70 0.16
CA ASN A 101 -3.74 -0.41 -0.29
C ASN A 101 -4.59 0.26 0.80
N ILE A 102 -3.93 0.75 1.83
CA ILE A 102 -4.61 1.30 3.00
C ILE A 102 -5.12 2.71 2.71
N GLY A 103 -4.23 3.64 2.37
CA GLY A 103 -4.57 5.06 2.22
C GLY A 103 -5.62 5.33 1.14
N ASN A 104 -5.48 4.69 -0.04
CA ASN A 104 -6.36 4.97 -1.18
C ASN A 104 -7.66 4.21 -1.18
N PHE A 105 -7.65 2.96 -0.69
CA PHE A 105 -8.82 2.09 -0.75
C PHE A 105 -9.45 1.86 0.62
N CYS A 106 -8.63 1.50 1.63
CA CYS A 106 -9.21 1.10 2.90
C CYS A 106 -9.70 2.27 3.75
N PHE A 107 -9.03 3.43 3.74
CA PHE A 107 -9.48 4.58 4.54
C PHE A 107 -10.91 4.98 4.23
N PRO A 108 -11.31 5.20 2.96
CA PRO A 108 -12.71 5.48 2.64
C PRO A 108 -13.67 4.40 3.10
N VAL A 109 -13.31 3.13 2.89
CA VAL A 109 -14.11 1.97 3.28
C VAL A 109 -14.25 1.90 4.80
N ILE A 110 -13.16 1.99 5.54
CA ILE A 110 -13.16 2.00 7.01
C ILE A 110 -14.00 3.16 7.54
N GLN A 111 -13.82 4.36 7.01
CA GLN A 111 -14.59 5.53 7.42
C GLN A 111 -16.09 5.33 7.17
N ALA A 112 -16.47 4.69 6.07
CA ALA A 112 -17.87 4.42 5.76
C ALA A 112 -18.51 3.38 6.67
N PHE A 113 -17.80 2.30 7.00
CA PHE A 113 -18.34 1.18 7.77
C PHE A 113 -18.18 1.35 9.28
N MET A 114 -17.04 1.89 9.72
CA MET A 114 -16.62 1.95 11.11
C MET A 114 -16.67 3.37 11.69
N GLY A 115 -16.81 4.37 10.84
CA GLY A 115 -16.79 5.78 11.23
C GLY A 115 -15.40 6.40 11.32
N PRO A 116 -15.33 7.74 11.55
CA PRO A 116 -14.05 8.48 11.56
C PRO A 116 -13.06 8.02 12.62
N SER A 117 -13.53 7.56 13.78
CA SER A 117 -12.66 7.08 14.88
C SER A 117 -11.77 5.90 14.48
N ALA A 118 -12.24 5.05 13.58
CA ALA A 118 -11.48 3.92 13.09
C ALA A 118 -10.27 4.32 12.22
N LEU A 119 -10.24 5.56 11.71
CA LEU A 119 -9.11 6.06 10.94
C LEU A 119 -7.82 6.16 11.77
N VAL A 120 -7.91 6.35 13.09
CA VAL A 120 -6.73 6.28 13.97
C VAL A 120 -6.08 4.89 13.88
N THR A 121 -6.87 3.83 14.06
CA THR A 121 -6.39 2.44 13.91
C THR A 121 -5.85 2.16 12.50
N ALA A 122 -6.56 2.64 11.48
CA ALA A 122 -6.13 2.48 10.09
C ALA A 122 -4.81 3.22 9.81
N SER A 123 -4.61 4.41 10.38
CA SER A 123 -3.36 5.16 10.29
C SER A 123 -2.20 4.44 10.97
N MET A 124 -2.43 3.85 12.16
CA MET A 124 -1.42 3.03 12.85
C MET A 124 -1.01 1.82 12.00
N PHE A 125 -1.98 1.16 11.36
CA PHE A 125 -1.67 0.07 10.45
C PHE A 125 -0.88 0.57 9.23
N ASP A 126 -1.25 1.71 8.65
CA ASP A 126 -0.60 2.24 7.45
C ASP A 126 0.82 2.76 7.72
N ILE A 127 1.13 3.20 8.93
CA ILE A 127 2.51 3.50 9.35
C ILE A 127 3.43 2.28 9.10
N GLY A 128 3.05 1.10 9.59
CA GLY A 128 3.81 -0.13 9.38
C GLY A 128 3.79 -0.59 7.92
N ASN A 129 2.62 -0.53 7.29
CA ASN A 129 2.44 -0.85 5.88
C ASN A 129 3.29 0.04 4.97
N SER A 130 3.39 1.34 5.26
CA SER A 130 4.18 2.30 4.46
C SER A 130 5.66 1.91 4.40
N VAL A 131 6.22 1.35 5.47
CA VAL A 131 7.61 0.83 5.48
C VAL A 131 7.76 -0.29 4.44
N ILE A 132 6.81 -1.20 4.38
CA ILE A 132 6.83 -2.32 3.43
C ILE A 132 6.60 -1.84 2.01
N VAL A 133 5.58 -1.01 1.81
CA VAL A 133 5.13 -0.58 0.48
C VAL A 133 6.13 0.38 -0.16
N THR A 134 6.72 1.30 0.60
CA THR A 134 7.64 2.32 0.04
C THR A 134 9.01 1.75 -0.28
N ALA A 135 9.53 0.83 0.54
CA ALA A 135 10.89 0.34 0.38
C ALA A 135 11.01 -1.19 0.55
N GLY A 136 10.32 -1.76 1.55
CA GLY A 136 10.52 -3.13 2.00
C GLY A 136 10.34 -4.15 0.88
N SER A 137 9.19 -4.15 0.22
CA SER A 137 8.86 -5.14 -0.83
C SER A 137 9.82 -5.05 -2.02
N ASN A 138 10.12 -3.85 -2.52
CA ASN A 138 11.01 -3.68 -3.66
C ASN A 138 12.46 -4.05 -3.31
N VAL A 139 12.97 -3.53 -2.19
CA VAL A 139 14.35 -3.79 -1.75
C VAL A 139 14.56 -5.28 -1.48
N MET A 140 13.62 -5.93 -0.82
CA MET A 140 13.72 -7.37 -0.52
C MET A 140 13.58 -8.22 -1.78
N THR A 141 12.62 -7.93 -2.66
CA THR A 141 12.45 -8.67 -3.91
C THR A 141 13.69 -8.56 -4.79
N THR A 142 14.21 -7.37 -5.02
CA THR A 142 15.41 -7.16 -5.84
C THR A 142 16.65 -7.78 -5.22
N SER A 143 16.80 -7.74 -3.89
CA SER A 143 17.95 -8.32 -3.19
C SER A 143 17.89 -9.84 -3.15
N LEU A 144 16.74 -10.44 -2.85
CA LEU A 144 16.57 -11.89 -2.75
C LEU A 144 16.63 -12.59 -4.12
N LEU A 145 16.14 -11.93 -5.16
CA LEU A 145 16.15 -12.46 -6.52
C LEU A 145 17.37 -12.01 -7.33
N HIS A 146 18.27 -11.22 -6.75
CA HIS A 146 19.46 -10.67 -7.42
C HIS A 146 19.13 -9.92 -8.72
N ILE A 147 18.04 -9.13 -8.71
CA ILE A 147 17.60 -8.35 -9.86
C ILE A 147 18.49 -7.12 -10.03
N ASP A 148 19.04 -6.96 -11.24
CA ASP A 148 19.73 -5.74 -11.65
C ASP A 148 18.69 -4.67 -12.04
N MET A 149 18.64 -3.57 -11.28
CA MET A 149 17.66 -2.50 -11.51
C MET A 149 18.01 -1.61 -12.71
N ASP A 150 19.24 -1.71 -13.22
CA ASP A 150 19.69 -0.95 -14.38
C ASP A 150 19.30 -1.63 -15.70
N ARG A 151 18.81 -2.88 -15.65
CA ARG A 151 18.32 -3.64 -16.80
C ARG A 151 16.90 -4.12 -16.58
N PRO A 152 16.00 -3.95 -17.55
CA PRO A 152 14.63 -4.48 -17.46
C PRO A 152 14.68 -6.03 -17.37
N LEU A 153 13.81 -6.59 -16.55
CA LEU A 153 13.73 -8.06 -16.35
C LEU A 153 13.37 -8.82 -17.63
N THR A 154 12.77 -8.16 -18.61
CA THR A 154 12.52 -8.70 -19.94
C THR A 154 13.80 -9.02 -20.71
N GLU A 155 14.92 -8.34 -20.41
CA GLU A 155 16.25 -8.64 -20.93
C GLU A 155 16.99 -9.68 -20.10
N GLN A 156 16.60 -9.88 -18.84
CA GLN A 156 17.11 -10.94 -17.96
C GLN A 156 16.29 -12.20 -18.25
N ARG A 157 16.65 -12.94 -19.28
CA ARG A 157 15.90 -14.08 -19.85
C ARG A 157 15.33 -15.02 -18.80
N ALA A 158 14.02 -15.26 -18.90
CA ALA A 158 13.35 -16.35 -18.22
C ALA A 158 14.07 -17.67 -18.50
N GLY A 159 14.54 -18.35 -17.44
CA GLY A 159 15.14 -19.68 -17.53
C GLY A 159 16.66 -19.77 -17.56
N ALA A 160 17.38 -18.67 -17.72
CA ALA A 160 18.80 -18.65 -17.37
C ALA A 160 18.93 -18.39 -15.87
N ALA A 161 19.76 -19.16 -15.18
CA ALA A 161 20.34 -18.74 -13.90
C ALA A 161 20.75 -17.28 -14.04
N PRO A 162 20.62 -16.43 -12.97
CA PRO A 162 20.92 -15.02 -13.05
C PRO A 162 22.27 -14.86 -13.73
N THR A 163 22.26 -14.45 -15.00
CA THR A 163 23.42 -14.56 -15.91
C THR A 163 24.51 -13.59 -15.57
N LEU A 164 24.23 -12.71 -14.61
CA LEU A 164 25.27 -11.97 -13.91
C LEU A 164 24.93 -12.08 -12.43
N PRO A 165 25.68 -12.89 -11.67
CA PRO A 165 25.62 -12.78 -10.24
C PRO A 165 25.83 -11.30 -9.94
N TYR A 166 24.92 -10.70 -9.18
CA TYR A 166 25.16 -9.40 -8.56
C TYR A 166 26.56 -9.48 -7.97
N SER A 167 27.55 -8.98 -8.68
CA SER A 167 28.92 -8.97 -8.22
C SER A 167 28.94 -7.96 -7.08
N LYS A 168 28.80 -8.48 -5.85
CA LYS A 168 29.03 -7.64 -4.68
C LYS A 168 30.35 -6.96 -4.93
N PRO A 169 30.43 -5.63 -4.94
CA PRO A 169 31.69 -4.93 -5.14
C PRO A 169 32.72 -5.61 -4.23
N ARG A 170 33.84 -6.04 -4.78
CA ARG A 170 34.90 -6.76 -4.02
C ARG A 170 35.49 -5.89 -2.93
N ASP A 171 35.49 -4.59 -3.16
CA ASP A 171 35.99 -3.60 -2.24
C ASP A 171 34.96 -3.29 -1.13
N LYS A 172 35.45 -3.24 0.14
CA LYS A 172 34.64 -2.91 1.31
C LYS A 172 34.08 -1.48 1.25
N ASP A 173 34.85 -0.54 0.70
CA ASP A 173 34.46 0.86 0.62
C ASP A 173 33.38 1.07 -0.46
N ALA A 174 33.49 0.42 -1.59
CA ALA A 174 32.44 0.42 -2.61
C ALA A 174 31.12 -0.17 -2.09
N ARG A 175 31.18 -1.25 -1.27
CA ARG A 175 29.99 -1.79 -0.60
C ARG A 175 29.36 -0.80 0.38
N ARG A 176 30.19 -0.09 1.15
CA ARG A 176 29.73 0.92 2.12
C ARG A 176 29.06 2.10 1.42
N LEU A 177 29.65 2.58 0.32
CA LEU A 177 29.09 3.62 -0.53
C LEU A 177 27.74 3.22 -1.14
N ALA A 178 27.66 2.02 -1.73
CA ALA A 178 26.43 1.49 -2.31
C ALA A 178 25.31 1.35 -1.25
N ARG A 179 25.65 0.85 -0.04
CA ARG A 179 24.69 0.78 1.08
C ARG A 179 24.21 2.16 1.52
N ARG A 180 25.12 3.15 1.62
CA ARG A 180 24.77 4.53 1.98
C ARG A 180 23.92 5.19 0.91
N ALA A 181 24.23 5.02 -0.36
CA ALA A 181 23.45 5.53 -1.47
C ALA A 181 22.01 4.94 -1.47
N LYS A 182 21.89 3.61 -1.28
CA LYS A 182 20.60 2.93 -1.17
C LYS A 182 19.81 3.40 0.06
N ALA A 183 20.44 3.52 1.21
CA ALA A 183 19.81 4.04 2.42
C ALA A 183 19.33 5.49 2.25
N LYS A 184 20.16 6.35 1.63
CA LYS A 184 19.79 7.73 1.32
C LYS A 184 18.61 7.81 0.36
N GLN A 185 18.56 6.96 -0.65
CA GLN A 185 17.45 6.90 -1.60
C GLN A 185 16.15 6.46 -0.92
N ILE A 186 16.20 5.45 -0.06
CA ILE A 186 15.06 4.98 0.74
C ILE A 186 14.57 6.10 1.66
N LEU A 187 15.48 6.71 2.42
CA LEU A 187 15.15 7.81 3.33
C LEU A 187 14.54 9.00 2.58
N LYS A 188 15.10 9.34 1.41
CA LYS A 188 14.53 10.38 0.55
C LYS A 188 13.10 10.02 0.13
N GLY A 189 12.84 8.75 -0.24
CA GLY A 189 11.50 8.28 -0.61
C GLY A 189 10.47 8.48 0.50
N PHE A 190 10.86 8.20 1.75
CA PHE A 190 10.00 8.45 2.92
C PHE A 190 9.79 9.94 3.17
N LEU A 191 10.87 10.72 3.21
CA LEU A 191 10.80 12.16 3.52
C LEU A 191 10.09 12.99 2.44
N THR A 192 9.99 12.50 1.21
CA THR A 192 9.23 13.14 0.13
C THR A 192 7.75 12.74 0.14
N SER A 193 7.35 11.75 0.93
CA SER A 193 5.94 11.33 1.04
C SER A 193 5.20 12.19 2.06
N VAL A 194 4.26 13.01 1.60
CA VAL A 194 3.44 13.87 2.48
C VAL A 194 2.67 13.04 3.51
N PRO A 195 1.95 11.96 3.16
CA PRO A 195 1.26 11.15 4.17
C PRO A 195 2.20 10.56 5.21
N PHE A 196 3.38 10.10 4.81
CA PHE A 196 4.36 9.56 5.75
C PHE A 196 4.86 10.61 6.74
N ASN A 197 5.14 11.83 6.26
CA ASN A 197 5.54 12.94 7.13
C ASN A 197 4.41 13.31 8.12
N VAL A 198 3.16 13.26 7.68
CA VAL A 198 2.00 13.48 8.56
C VAL A 198 1.90 12.37 9.61
N TYR A 199 2.14 11.10 9.25
CA TYR A 199 2.21 10.02 10.25
C TYR A 199 3.30 10.26 11.29
N LEU A 200 4.51 10.66 10.86
CA LEU A 200 5.58 11.02 11.79
C LEU A 200 5.19 12.18 12.70
N LEU A 201 4.55 13.20 12.15
CA LEU A 201 4.02 14.32 12.93
C LEU A 201 3.01 13.85 13.97
N MET A 202 2.07 12.99 13.59
CA MET A 202 1.08 12.46 14.53
C MET A 202 1.70 11.56 15.61
N ILE A 203 2.76 10.80 15.29
CA ILE A 203 3.52 10.07 16.32
C ILE A 203 4.17 11.03 17.30
N VAL A 204 4.75 12.13 16.84
CA VAL A 204 5.33 13.17 17.71
C VAL A 204 4.25 13.80 18.59
N VAL A 205 3.09 14.15 18.02
CA VAL A 205 1.92 14.67 18.75
C VAL A 205 1.51 13.71 19.86
N MET A 206 1.43 12.40 19.55
CA MET A 206 1.11 11.37 20.55
C MET A 206 2.19 11.22 21.63
N LEU A 207 3.47 11.19 21.23
CA LEU A 207 4.59 10.96 22.13
C LEU A 207 4.70 12.06 23.19
N PHE A 208 4.48 13.30 22.77
CA PHE A 208 4.55 14.49 23.64
C PHE A 208 3.19 14.93 24.18
N SER A 209 2.13 14.16 23.91
CA SER A 209 0.75 14.51 24.31
C SER A 209 0.35 15.94 23.90
N ILE A 210 0.77 16.38 22.71
CA ILE A 210 0.53 17.73 22.22
C ILE A 210 -0.96 17.86 21.88
N HIS A 211 -1.61 18.86 22.48
CA HIS A 211 -3.00 19.16 22.13
C HIS A 211 -3.08 19.90 20.79
N ILE A 212 -3.82 19.33 19.83
CA ILE A 212 -4.07 19.95 18.52
C ILE A 212 -5.16 21.01 18.72
N PRO A 213 -4.90 22.31 18.44
CA PRO A 213 -5.89 23.36 18.62
C PRO A 213 -7.16 23.12 17.78
N ALA A 214 -8.34 23.42 18.33
CA ALA A 214 -9.64 23.12 17.72
C ALA A 214 -9.86 23.77 16.33
N PHE A 215 -9.16 24.87 16.03
CA PHE A 215 -9.27 25.50 14.71
C PHE A 215 -8.63 24.65 13.61
N VAL A 216 -7.64 23.80 13.93
CA VAL A 216 -6.93 22.97 12.94
C VAL A 216 -7.86 21.95 12.29
N PRO A 217 -8.57 21.07 13.05
CA PRO A 217 -9.52 20.15 12.45
C PRO A 217 -10.67 20.88 11.74
N THR A 218 -11.15 22.02 12.27
CA THR A 218 -12.21 22.82 11.62
C THR A 218 -11.78 23.32 10.24
N LEU A 219 -10.55 23.82 10.12
CA LEU A 219 -10.01 24.31 8.85
C LEU A 219 -9.78 23.16 7.83
N LEU A 220 -9.36 22.00 8.30
CA LEU A 220 -9.05 20.84 7.45
C LEU A 220 -10.26 19.97 7.12
N GLN A 221 -11.38 20.16 7.82
CA GLN A 221 -12.59 19.34 7.69
C GLN A 221 -13.09 19.19 6.24
N PRO A 222 -13.21 20.25 5.41
CA PRO A 222 -13.68 20.11 4.04
C PRO A 222 -12.78 19.21 3.18
N MET A 223 -11.46 19.29 3.38
CA MET A 223 -10.51 18.42 2.68
C MET A 223 -10.59 16.98 3.18
N ALA A 224 -10.76 16.78 4.49
CA ALA A 224 -10.91 15.46 5.09
C ALA A 224 -12.17 14.74 4.60
N GLU A 225 -13.27 15.45 4.45
CA GLU A 225 -14.53 14.90 3.92
C GLU A 225 -14.43 14.53 2.45
N ALA A 226 -13.73 15.30 1.64
CA ALA A 226 -13.51 15.03 0.23
C ALA A 226 -12.65 13.77 -0.01
N ASN A 227 -11.86 13.32 0.98
CA ASN A 227 -10.93 12.20 0.83
C ASN A 227 -11.61 10.93 0.35
N SER A 228 -12.76 10.58 0.89
CA SER A 228 -13.47 9.35 0.52
C SER A 228 -13.86 9.34 -0.95
N PHE A 229 -14.44 10.43 -1.44
CA PHE A 229 -14.82 10.55 -2.85
C PHE A 229 -13.60 10.55 -3.76
N CYS A 230 -12.62 11.41 -3.49
CA CYS A 230 -11.42 11.56 -4.32
C CYS A 230 -10.62 10.26 -4.43
N SER A 231 -10.46 9.53 -3.33
CA SER A 231 -9.72 8.26 -3.29
C SER A 231 -10.44 7.17 -4.08
N VAL A 232 -11.74 7.00 -3.88
CA VAL A 232 -12.53 5.97 -4.58
C VAL A 232 -12.65 6.29 -6.07
N PHE A 233 -12.79 7.56 -6.43
CA PHE A 233 -12.79 8.02 -7.81
C PHE A 233 -11.45 7.74 -8.50
N MET A 234 -10.34 8.01 -7.82
CA MET A 234 -8.98 7.69 -8.30
C MET A 234 -8.80 6.20 -8.55
N VAL A 235 -9.33 5.34 -7.66
CA VAL A 235 -9.30 3.87 -7.87
C VAL A 235 -10.01 3.50 -9.18
N GLY A 236 -11.16 4.08 -9.48
CA GLY A 236 -11.87 3.86 -10.75
C GLY A 236 -11.07 4.34 -11.97
N MET A 237 -10.37 5.47 -11.86
CA MET A 237 -9.48 5.95 -12.91
C MET A 237 -8.27 5.04 -13.14
N LEU A 238 -7.75 4.43 -12.08
CA LEU A 238 -6.62 3.48 -12.16
C LEU A 238 -7.04 2.11 -12.71
N MET A 239 -8.31 1.76 -12.59
CA MET A 239 -8.80 0.44 -12.94
C MET A 239 -8.69 0.18 -14.45
N ASP A 240 -8.06 -0.94 -14.82
CA ASP A 240 -8.03 -1.47 -16.18
C ASP A 240 -8.41 -2.96 -16.14
N LEU A 241 -9.32 -3.38 -17.01
CA LEU A 241 -9.74 -4.78 -17.06
C LEU A 241 -8.65 -5.63 -17.72
N PRO A 242 -8.41 -6.87 -17.24
CA PRO A 242 -7.45 -7.77 -17.84
C PRO A 242 -7.86 -8.07 -19.28
N ARG A 243 -6.87 -8.03 -20.19
CA ARG A 243 -7.13 -8.19 -21.63
C ARG A 243 -6.92 -9.62 -22.12
N THR A 244 -6.16 -10.40 -21.38
CA THR A 244 -5.78 -11.76 -21.78
C THR A 244 -6.02 -12.78 -20.67
N GLY A 245 -6.24 -14.06 -21.04
CA GLY A 245 -6.37 -15.13 -20.05
C GLY A 245 -5.12 -15.35 -19.19
N LYS A 246 -3.92 -14.97 -19.70
CA LYS A 246 -2.68 -15.01 -18.91
C LYS A 246 -2.70 -13.97 -17.79
N ASP A 247 -3.28 -12.81 -18.02
CA ASP A 247 -3.43 -11.76 -17.02
C ASP A 247 -4.36 -12.21 -15.89
N VAL A 248 -5.50 -12.82 -16.26
CA VAL A 248 -6.44 -13.42 -15.29
C VAL A 248 -5.74 -14.50 -14.44
N GLY A 249 -4.98 -15.39 -15.07
CA GLY A 249 -4.22 -16.42 -14.35
C GLY A 249 -3.18 -15.85 -13.38
N SER A 250 -2.57 -14.70 -13.70
CA SER A 250 -1.63 -14.02 -12.82
C SER A 250 -2.32 -13.38 -11.63
N VAL A 251 -3.47 -12.72 -11.84
CA VAL A 251 -4.32 -12.18 -10.79
C VAL A 251 -4.79 -13.29 -9.84
N LEU A 252 -5.31 -14.40 -10.38
CA LEU A 252 -5.77 -15.52 -9.56
C LEU A 252 -4.64 -16.14 -8.73
N ARG A 253 -3.40 -16.17 -9.23
CA ARG A 253 -2.24 -16.60 -8.44
C ARG A 253 -1.94 -15.68 -7.27
N VAL A 254 -2.04 -14.36 -7.46
CA VAL A 254 -1.88 -13.39 -6.37
C VAL A 254 -3.00 -13.55 -5.34
N LEU A 255 -4.26 -13.63 -5.78
CA LEU A 255 -5.41 -13.84 -4.89
C LEU A 255 -5.30 -15.16 -4.12
N GLY A 256 -4.82 -16.23 -4.77
CA GLY A 256 -4.58 -17.52 -4.13
C GLY A 256 -3.57 -17.49 -2.98
N TRP A 257 -2.64 -16.53 -2.98
CA TRP A 257 -1.75 -16.26 -1.86
C TRP A 257 -2.37 -15.29 -0.85
N ARG A 258 -2.96 -14.20 -1.32
CA ARG A 258 -3.44 -13.13 -0.46
C ARG A 258 -4.66 -13.53 0.37
N LEU A 259 -5.64 -14.23 -0.22
CA LEU A 259 -6.87 -14.56 0.49
C LEU A 259 -6.64 -15.49 1.69
N PRO A 260 -5.93 -16.64 1.58
CA PRO A 260 -5.67 -17.49 2.73
C PRO A 260 -4.84 -16.81 3.82
N LEU A 261 -3.81 -16.04 3.41
CA LEU A 261 -2.99 -15.28 4.36
C LEU A 261 -3.78 -14.13 4.98
N GLY A 262 -4.64 -13.45 4.21
CA GLY A 262 -5.53 -12.41 4.72
C GLY A 262 -6.47 -12.94 5.80
N VAL A 263 -7.06 -14.13 5.60
CA VAL A 263 -7.89 -14.79 6.63
C VAL A 263 -7.07 -15.13 7.88
N LEU A 264 -5.85 -15.64 7.70
CA LEU A 264 -4.94 -15.92 8.83
C LEU A 264 -4.60 -14.64 9.60
N PHE A 265 -4.31 -13.55 8.87
CA PHE A 265 -4.00 -12.25 9.48
C PHE A 265 -5.22 -11.63 10.16
N ALA A 266 -6.41 -11.79 9.57
CA ALA A 266 -7.67 -11.38 10.18
C ALA A 266 -7.90 -12.10 11.52
N ALA A 267 -7.67 -13.41 11.56
CA ALA A 267 -7.72 -14.18 12.79
C ALA A 267 -6.66 -13.71 13.81
N ALA A 268 -5.42 -13.47 13.37
CA ALA A 268 -4.38 -12.93 14.23
C ALA A 268 -4.76 -11.55 14.80
N CYS A 269 -5.31 -10.64 13.99
CA CYS A 269 -5.81 -9.35 14.48
C CYS A 269 -6.94 -9.52 15.51
N TRP A 270 -7.84 -10.45 15.28
CA TRP A 270 -8.97 -10.66 16.18
C TRP A 270 -8.57 -11.24 17.54
N PHE A 271 -7.67 -12.21 17.56
CA PHE A 271 -7.33 -12.94 18.78
C PHE A 271 -6.10 -12.40 19.52
N LEU A 272 -5.14 -11.77 18.82
CA LEU A 272 -3.86 -11.38 19.41
C LEU A 272 -3.75 -9.88 19.72
N LEU A 273 -4.56 -9.00 19.06
CA LEU A 273 -4.50 -7.57 19.35
C LEU A 273 -5.16 -7.25 20.69
N PRO A 274 -4.44 -6.61 21.65
CA PRO A 274 -4.95 -6.29 22.97
C PRO A 274 -5.73 -4.97 23.00
N PHE A 275 -6.63 -4.76 22.01
CA PHE A 275 -7.41 -3.54 21.85
C PHE A 275 -8.92 -3.85 21.90
N ASP A 276 -9.72 -2.79 21.94
CA ASP A 276 -11.17 -2.90 21.89
C ASP A 276 -11.69 -3.54 20.59
N ALA A 277 -12.96 -3.94 20.60
CA ALA A 277 -13.57 -4.62 19.46
C ALA A 277 -13.59 -3.78 18.18
N SER A 278 -13.65 -2.45 18.30
CA SER A 278 -13.64 -1.54 17.14
C SER A 278 -12.28 -1.55 16.46
N ALA A 279 -11.19 -1.41 17.23
CA ALA A 279 -9.83 -1.47 16.70
C ALA A 279 -9.52 -2.84 16.08
N ARG A 280 -9.93 -3.95 16.73
CA ARG A 280 -9.77 -5.30 16.17
C ARG A 280 -10.53 -5.49 14.87
N LYS A 281 -11.80 -5.08 14.79
CA LYS A 281 -12.60 -5.12 13.55
C LYS A 281 -11.95 -4.33 12.43
N THR A 282 -11.45 -3.14 12.75
CA THR A 282 -10.73 -2.29 11.78
C THR A 282 -9.49 -3.01 11.27
N ALA A 283 -8.63 -3.57 12.13
CA ALA A 283 -7.45 -4.29 11.74
C ALA A 283 -7.75 -5.55 10.90
N VAL A 284 -8.83 -6.28 11.23
CA VAL A 284 -9.36 -7.39 10.43
C VAL A 284 -9.70 -6.94 9.01
N MET A 285 -10.42 -5.83 8.85
CA MET A 285 -10.76 -5.31 7.52
C MET A 285 -9.51 -4.90 6.75
N LEU A 286 -8.52 -4.29 7.41
CA LEU A 286 -7.26 -3.86 6.80
C LEU A 286 -6.40 -5.05 6.33
N SER A 287 -6.44 -6.18 7.02
CA SER A 287 -5.69 -7.39 6.64
C SER A 287 -6.20 -8.06 5.36
N LEU A 288 -7.42 -7.72 4.94
CA LEU A 288 -8.06 -8.19 3.69
C LEU A 288 -7.94 -7.15 2.55
N ALA A 289 -7.20 -6.08 2.77
CA ALA A 289 -7.03 -5.00 1.80
C ALA A 289 -6.43 -5.47 0.47
N PRO A 290 -6.79 -4.84 -0.67
CA PRO A 290 -6.18 -5.14 -1.96
C PRO A 290 -4.70 -4.77 -2.02
N THR A 291 -4.04 -5.12 -3.11
CA THR A 291 -2.62 -4.84 -3.35
C THR A 291 -2.34 -3.33 -3.37
N ALA A 292 -1.22 -2.93 -2.80
CA ALA A 292 -0.80 -1.53 -2.76
C ALA A 292 -0.54 -0.98 -4.18
N VAL A 293 -0.96 0.26 -4.44
CA VAL A 293 -0.72 0.94 -5.73
C VAL A 293 0.77 1.03 -6.06
N PHE A 294 1.64 1.14 -5.07
CA PHE A 294 3.09 1.13 -5.28
C PHE A 294 3.62 -0.18 -5.86
N SER A 295 2.96 -1.30 -5.59
CA SER A 295 3.31 -2.58 -6.20
C SER A 295 3.15 -2.56 -7.72
N THR A 296 2.17 -1.79 -8.23
CA THR A 296 1.98 -1.58 -9.68
C THR A 296 3.14 -0.82 -10.29
N LEU A 297 3.60 0.25 -9.62
CA LEU A 297 4.73 1.05 -10.08
C LEU A 297 6.04 0.26 -10.09
N PHE A 298 6.26 -0.58 -9.09
CA PHE A 298 7.44 -1.45 -9.05
C PHE A 298 7.34 -2.59 -10.07
N THR A 299 6.16 -3.14 -10.27
CA THR A 299 5.92 -4.16 -11.29
C THR A 299 6.15 -3.58 -12.69
N ASP A 300 5.72 -2.35 -12.96
CA ASP A 300 6.00 -1.66 -14.22
C ASP A 300 7.49 -1.44 -14.42
N ARG A 301 8.19 -0.97 -13.38
CA ARG A 301 9.62 -0.72 -13.42
C ARG A 301 10.46 -1.99 -13.60
N VAL A 302 10.02 -3.10 -13.03
CA VAL A 302 10.75 -4.38 -13.00
C VAL A 302 10.35 -5.28 -14.18
N LEU A 303 9.07 -5.28 -14.59
CA LEU A 303 8.52 -6.17 -15.61
C LEU A 303 8.06 -5.44 -16.88
N GLY A 304 8.03 -4.10 -16.89
CA GLY A 304 7.52 -3.30 -18.00
C GLY A 304 6.01 -3.46 -18.24
N ASN A 305 5.25 -3.95 -17.25
CA ASN A 305 3.82 -4.21 -17.38
C ASN A 305 3.02 -3.73 -16.15
N ALA A 306 2.72 -2.42 -16.12
CA ALA A 306 1.91 -1.80 -15.07
C ALA A 306 0.48 -2.33 -15.01
N MET A 307 -0.08 -2.76 -16.15
CA MET A 307 -1.49 -3.17 -16.25
C MET A 307 -1.82 -4.40 -15.41
N LEU A 308 -0.88 -5.35 -15.32
CA LEU A 308 -1.09 -6.61 -14.61
C LEU A 308 -1.22 -6.42 -13.09
N ALA A 309 -0.48 -5.47 -12.54
CA ALA A 309 -0.46 -5.21 -11.11
C ALA A 309 -1.62 -4.30 -10.63
N GLY A 310 -2.16 -3.45 -11.52
CA GLY A 310 -3.30 -2.58 -11.21
C GLY A 310 -4.61 -3.35 -10.96
N PHE A 311 -4.64 -4.64 -11.30
CA PHE A 311 -5.81 -5.50 -11.18
C PHE A 311 -5.79 -6.40 -9.93
N THR A 312 -4.69 -6.49 -9.23
CA THR A 312 -4.55 -7.30 -7.99
C THR A 312 -4.79 -6.48 -6.74
#